data_b9e72809008bcf793c2efb7832e098dd
#
_entry.id   b9e72809008bcf793c2efb7832e098dd
#
_cell.length_a   1.000
_cell.length_b   1.000
_cell.length_c   1.000
_cell.angle_alpha   90.00
_cell.angle_beta   90.00
_cell.angle_gamma   90.00
#
_symmetry.space_group_name_H-M   'P 1'
#
loop_
_entity.id
_entity.type
_entity.pdbx_description
1 polymer ?
#
loop_
_entity_poly.entity_id
_entity_poly.type
_entity_poly.pdbx_seq_one_letter_code
_entity_poly.pdbx_strand_id
1 'polypeptide(L)'
;MMEETHKKLLFDVTRLRFILKGIVVGILVGIVVSLFRLAIEKLILVSKWGFAQIHNQPWLVLVWLLVAVLISFIVGKLIQGDIDIMGSGIPQVEGQLAGELEMNWWSVLWRKWLGGVLMIGSGLFLGREGPSIQLGSAVGQGFAEKTRHEGTGRRVLIAGGAAAGLSAAFNAPIAGTLFILEEVYHNFSPLVWTTSLAAALTANAVSMAFFGLTPVLHMTYRTSLPLKYYPCLLLMGVVLGLLGYLYQYLTLNVNKVYAKLKWLPRQFDSLIALALLLPIGLLWPNTLGGGNSLIISLGHAKLSLLVLFGLFVLRLGFSTISYGSGVPGGIFLPILTLGAVLGALIGKAFYLLGIFPDYLIVNFIIYAMAGYFACISKAPFTAILLITEMVGSLSHLMPLAVVSIIAYTVVDVLRGRPIYEAMLANLRPNPDQIHGTYEDRLEFPVLAGSKLQDRQVRDIKWPKDCLLISIRRGENEQIPHGDTVIRSGDTLIILTNYEQRAKIRKQINFITQNLSAK
;
A
#
# COMPACT_ATOMS: atom_id res chain seq x y z
N MET A 1 7.25 -17.37 -44.42
CA MET A 1 8.35 -17.54 -43.45
C MET A 1 9.34 -16.36 -43.40
N MET A 2 9.65 -15.67 -44.49
CA MET A 2 10.50 -14.44 -44.44
C MET A 2 9.72 -13.18 -44.03
N GLU A 3 8.42 -13.10 -44.29
CA GLU A 3 7.55 -11.96 -43.90
C GLU A 3 7.17 -11.94 -42.41
N GLU A 4 7.08 -13.12 -41.76
CA GLU A 4 6.86 -13.23 -40.32
C GLU A 4 8.11 -12.87 -39.48
N THR A 5 9.31 -13.05 -40.06
CA THR A 5 10.58 -12.70 -39.40
C THR A 5 10.81 -11.19 -39.41
N HIS A 6 10.28 -10.46 -40.41
CA HIS A 6 10.37 -8.99 -40.47
C HIS A 6 9.44 -8.28 -39.47
N LYS A 7 8.29 -8.88 -39.09
CA LYS A 7 7.41 -8.35 -38.04
C LYS A 7 7.97 -8.48 -36.62
N LYS A 8 8.92 -9.38 -36.38
CA LYS A 8 9.57 -9.55 -35.05
C LYS A 8 10.69 -8.56 -34.76
N LEU A 9 11.16 -7.82 -35.75
CA LEU A 9 12.26 -6.82 -35.63
C LEU A 9 11.76 -5.37 -35.53
N LEU A 10 10.47 -5.11 -35.64
CA LEU A 10 9.92 -3.80 -35.32
C LEU A 10 9.91 -3.67 -33.79
N PHE A 11 10.84 -2.88 -33.26
CA PHE A 11 10.78 -2.39 -31.89
C PHE A 11 9.34 -2.02 -31.59
N ASP A 12 8.79 -2.57 -30.49
CA ASP A 12 7.43 -2.25 -30.07
C ASP A 12 7.36 -0.78 -29.65
N VAL A 13 7.08 0.06 -30.62
CA VAL A 13 7.05 1.53 -30.49
C VAL A 13 6.08 1.94 -29.38
N THR A 14 5.04 1.13 -29.13
CA THR A 14 4.07 1.40 -28.07
C THR A 14 4.70 1.24 -26.69
N ARG A 15 5.43 0.17 -26.44
CA ARG A 15 6.15 -0.03 -25.17
C ARG A 15 7.16 1.06 -24.91
N LEU A 16 7.98 1.38 -25.92
CA LEU A 16 8.99 2.44 -25.79
C LEU A 16 8.33 3.79 -25.43
N ARG A 17 7.23 4.14 -26.10
CA ARG A 17 6.48 5.36 -25.78
C ARG A 17 5.97 5.39 -24.34
N PHE A 18 5.44 4.27 -23.84
CA PHE A 18 4.96 4.19 -22.45
C PHE A 18 6.10 4.20 -21.43
N ILE A 19 7.25 3.60 -21.73
CA ILE A 19 8.46 3.69 -20.90
C ILE A 19 8.91 5.16 -20.79
N LEU A 20 9.00 5.89 -21.91
CA LEU A 20 9.37 7.31 -21.92
C LEU A 20 8.36 8.17 -21.13
N LYS A 21 7.06 7.91 -21.27
CA LYS A 21 6.03 8.56 -20.44
C LYS A 21 6.17 8.20 -18.96
N GLY A 22 6.48 6.93 -18.64
CA GLY A 22 6.78 6.50 -17.30
C GLY A 22 7.94 7.27 -16.68
N ILE A 23 9.02 7.52 -17.44
CA ILE A 23 10.14 8.35 -16.99
C ILE A 23 9.67 9.77 -16.64
N VAL A 24 8.88 10.41 -17.51
CA VAL A 24 8.35 11.76 -17.23
C VAL A 24 7.46 11.77 -15.99
N VAL A 25 6.53 10.82 -15.88
CA VAL A 25 5.68 10.66 -14.69
C VAL A 25 6.55 10.44 -13.45
N GLY A 26 7.59 9.60 -13.55
CA GLY A 26 8.54 9.33 -12.46
C GLY A 26 9.26 10.59 -11.97
N ILE A 27 9.71 11.47 -12.87
CA ILE A 27 10.33 12.76 -12.49
C ILE A 27 9.33 13.62 -11.70
N LEU A 28 8.11 13.79 -12.21
CA LEU A 28 7.08 14.61 -11.58
C LEU A 28 6.69 14.08 -10.19
N VAL A 29 6.45 12.76 -10.11
CA VAL A 29 6.10 12.09 -8.85
C VAL A 29 7.26 12.15 -7.87
N GLY A 30 8.50 11.92 -8.34
CA GLY A 30 9.71 12.02 -7.52
C GLY A 30 9.83 13.37 -6.82
N ILE A 31 9.57 14.47 -7.54
CA ILE A 31 9.57 15.83 -6.97
C ILE A 31 8.45 16.00 -5.94
N VAL A 32 7.20 15.67 -6.31
CA VAL A 32 6.02 15.84 -5.44
C VAL A 32 6.15 15.07 -4.15
N VAL A 33 6.57 13.80 -4.23
CA VAL A 33 6.69 12.91 -3.07
C VAL A 33 7.91 13.25 -2.23
N SER A 34 9.03 13.67 -2.84
CA SER A 34 10.20 14.11 -2.08
C SER A 34 9.91 15.38 -1.27
N LEU A 35 9.20 16.35 -1.85
CA LEU A 35 8.74 17.54 -1.13
C LEU A 35 7.74 17.18 -0.02
N PHE A 36 6.81 16.25 -0.28
CA PHE A 36 5.88 15.72 0.73
C PHE A 36 6.61 15.09 1.92
N ARG A 37 7.58 14.23 1.63
CA ARG A 37 8.43 13.59 2.63
C ARG A 37 9.20 14.61 3.45
N LEU A 38 9.85 15.57 2.80
CA LEU A 38 10.62 16.64 3.45
C LEU A 38 9.75 17.50 4.36
N ALA A 39 8.56 17.88 3.91
CA ALA A 39 7.61 18.67 4.70
C ALA A 39 7.17 17.91 5.97
N ILE A 40 6.84 16.60 5.85
CA ILE A 40 6.50 15.76 7.00
C ILE A 40 7.67 15.65 7.99
N GLU A 41 8.89 15.35 7.51
CA GLU A 41 10.07 15.21 8.36
C GLU A 41 10.38 16.50 9.13
N LYS A 42 10.27 17.65 8.47
CA LYS A 42 10.46 18.96 9.13
C LYS A 42 9.36 19.24 10.16
N LEU A 43 8.09 18.94 9.82
CA LEU A 43 6.99 19.18 10.75
C LEU A 43 7.05 18.24 11.96
N ILE A 44 7.48 16.98 11.81
CA ILE A 44 7.74 16.07 12.95
C ILE A 44 8.81 16.64 13.88
N LEU A 45 9.88 17.24 13.33
CA LEU A 45 10.91 17.88 14.15
C LEU A 45 10.35 19.06 14.92
N VAL A 46 9.51 19.91 14.29
CA VAL A 46 8.82 21.01 14.97
C VAL A 46 7.88 20.48 16.07
N SER A 47 7.13 19.41 15.81
CA SER A 47 6.27 18.77 16.80
C SER A 47 7.07 18.25 18.01
N LYS A 48 8.19 17.55 17.77
CA LYS A 48 9.10 17.08 18.84
C LYS A 48 9.66 18.23 19.66
N TRP A 49 10.10 19.30 18.99
CA TRP A 49 10.55 20.53 19.67
C TRP A 49 9.43 21.14 20.53
N GLY A 50 8.21 21.21 19.98
CA GLY A 50 7.03 21.71 20.71
C GLY A 50 6.76 20.91 21.99
N PHE A 51 6.76 19.56 21.93
CA PHE A 51 6.61 18.70 23.10
C PHE A 51 7.72 18.90 24.13
N ALA A 52 8.96 19.09 23.69
CA ALA A 52 10.07 19.39 24.59
C ALA A 52 9.87 20.74 25.30
N GLN A 53 9.32 21.77 24.60
CA GLN A 53 8.99 23.06 25.24
C GLN A 53 7.83 22.94 26.24
N ILE A 54 6.81 22.14 25.93
CA ILE A 54 5.68 21.88 26.86
C ILE A 54 6.19 21.24 28.16
N HIS A 55 7.19 20.36 28.08
CA HIS A 55 7.80 19.76 29.27
C HIS A 55 8.41 20.82 30.20
N ASN A 56 9.01 21.86 29.61
CA ASN A 56 9.62 22.97 30.38
C ASN A 56 8.58 24.03 30.81
N GLN A 57 7.53 24.22 30.03
CA GLN A 57 6.51 25.26 30.24
C GLN A 57 5.09 24.66 30.08
N PRO A 58 4.48 24.10 31.14
CA PRO A 58 3.22 23.36 31.05
C PRO A 58 2.03 24.15 30.47
N TRP A 59 2.02 25.48 30.56
CA TRP A 59 0.96 26.31 29.98
C TRP A 59 0.89 26.17 28.44
N LEU A 60 1.98 25.78 27.77
CA LEU A 60 2.01 25.51 26.33
C LEU A 60 1.11 24.35 25.91
N VAL A 61 0.59 23.53 26.84
CA VAL A 61 -0.47 22.55 26.58
C VAL A 61 -1.70 23.22 25.96
N LEU A 62 -2.07 24.44 26.42
CA LEU A 62 -3.19 25.19 25.86
C LEU A 62 -2.91 25.59 24.40
N VAL A 63 -1.67 26.00 24.10
CA VAL A 63 -1.25 26.31 22.72
C VAL A 63 -1.34 25.07 21.85
N TRP A 64 -0.85 23.93 22.34
CA TRP A 64 -0.97 22.65 21.62
C TRP A 64 -2.42 22.28 21.32
N LEU A 65 -3.32 22.40 22.29
CA LEU A 65 -4.75 22.12 22.10
C LEU A 65 -5.38 23.04 21.05
N LEU A 66 -5.02 24.32 21.03
CA LEU A 66 -5.47 25.26 19.99
C LEU A 66 -4.95 24.84 18.61
N VAL A 67 -3.68 24.48 18.52
CA VAL A 67 -3.08 23.99 17.27
C VAL A 67 -3.75 22.70 16.81
N ALA A 68 -4.02 21.76 17.72
CA ALA A 68 -4.73 20.51 17.44
C ALA A 68 -6.15 20.74 16.88
N VAL A 69 -6.90 21.69 17.49
CA VAL A 69 -8.22 22.09 16.99
C VAL A 69 -8.12 22.72 15.62
N LEU A 70 -7.15 23.61 15.40
CA LEU A 70 -6.94 24.26 14.10
C LEU A 70 -6.57 23.24 13.00
N ILE A 71 -5.63 22.33 13.27
CA ILE A 71 -5.26 21.27 12.34
C ILE A 71 -6.46 20.37 12.04
N SER A 72 -7.20 19.94 13.08
CA SER A 72 -8.41 19.11 12.92
C SER A 72 -9.46 19.82 12.06
N PHE A 73 -9.66 21.12 12.27
CA PHE A 73 -10.60 21.93 11.49
C PHE A 73 -10.17 22.03 10.02
N ILE A 74 -8.90 22.36 9.76
CA ILE A 74 -8.37 22.47 8.38
C ILE A 74 -8.54 21.14 7.66
N VAL A 75 -8.08 20.03 8.26
CA VAL A 75 -8.14 18.71 7.62
C VAL A 75 -9.57 18.23 7.47
N GLY A 76 -10.44 18.51 8.45
CA GLY A 76 -11.87 18.23 8.33
C GLY A 76 -12.51 18.96 7.13
N LYS A 77 -12.13 20.22 6.87
CA LYS A 77 -12.57 20.97 5.67
C LYS A 77 -12.01 20.40 4.36
N LEU A 78 -10.75 19.95 4.36
CA LEU A 78 -10.16 19.30 3.20
C LEU A 78 -10.91 18.01 2.84
N ILE A 79 -11.25 17.18 3.85
CA ILE A 79 -12.00 15.93 3.68
C ILE A 79 -13.45 16.21 3.22
N GLN A 80 -14.11 17.23 3.77
CA GLN A 80 -15.44 17.63 3.28
C GLN A 80 -15.45 18.06 1.83
N GLY A 81 -14.36 18.66 1.35
CA GLY A 81 -14.21 19.05 -0.04
C GLY A 81 -13.90 17.90 -0.99
N ASP A 82 -13.35 16.79 -0.48
CA ASP A 82 -13.04 15.59 -1.25
C ASP A 82 -12.81 14.40 -0.31
N ILE A 83 -13.75 13.46 -0.31
CA ILE A 83 -13.72 12.29 0.57
C ILE A 83 -12.62 11.28 0.16
N ASP A 84 -12.17 11.32 -1.09
CA ASP A 84 -11.18 10.37 -1.61
C ASP A 84 -9.79 10.56 -0.99
N ILE A 85 -9.57 11.69 -0.29
CA ILE A 85 -8.32 11.92 0.44
C ILE A 85 -8.25 11.19 1.79
N MET A 86 -9.33 10.58 2.27
CA MET A 86 -9.35 9.88 3.57
C MET A 86 -8.43 8.67 3.62
N GLY A 87 -7.91 8.39 4.82
CA GLY A 87 -7.14 7.19 5.13
C GLY A 87 -5.87 7.04 4.32
N SER A 88 -5.51 5.79 3.98
CA SER A 88 -4.27 5.43 3.30
C SER A 88 -4.17 5.97 1.87
N GLY A 89 -5.23 5.88 1.09
CA GLY A 89 -5.22 6.16 -0.34
C GLY A 89 -4.94 4.93 -1.21
N ILE A 90 -4.36 3.86 -0.67
CA ILE A 90 -4.12 2.61 -1.42
C ILE A 90 -5.44 1.99 -1.88
N PRO A 91 -6.47 1.82 -1.02
CA PRO A 91 -7.77 1.29 -1.45
C PRO A 91 -8.42 2.12 -2.55
N GLN A 92 -8.27 3.45 -2.51
CA GLN A 92 -8.81 4.33 -3.55
C GLN A 92 -8.10 4.11 -4.89
N VAL A 93 -6.77 3.96 -4.90
CA VAL A 93 -5.99 3.67 -6.11
C VAL A 93 -6.33 2.28 -6.65
N GLU A 94 -6.50 1.27 -5.79
CA GLU A 94 -6.96 -0.07 -6.15
C GLU A 94 -8.33 0.00 -6.85
N GLY A 95 -9.30 0.69 -6.24
CA GLY A 95 -10.62 0.92 -6.82
C GLY A 95 -10.57 1.69 -8.14
N GLN A 96 -9.67 2.66 -8.28
CA GLN A 96 -9.47 3.41 -9.53
C GLN A 96 -8.89 2.53 -10.65
N LEU A 97 -7.87 1.72 -10.36
CA LEU A 97 -7.27 0.80 -11.33
C LEU A 97 -8.22 -0.34 -11.71
N ALA A 98 -9.01 -0.79 -10.74
CA ALA A 98 -10.10 -1.71 -10.99
C ALA A 98 -11.25 -1.07 -11.79
N GLY A 99 -11.25 0.27 -11.92
CA GLY A 99 -12.30 1.04 -12.57
C GLY A 99 -13.60 1.08 -11.75
N GLU A 100 -13.55 0.91 -10.45
CA GLU A 100 -14.69 0.97 -9.51
C GLU A 100 -14.88 2.36 -8.89
N LEU A 101 -13.82 3.16 -8.88
CA LEU A 101 -13.80 4.53 -8.37
C LEU A 101 -13.24 5.48 -9.43
N GLU A 102 -13.82 6.67 -9.50
CA GLU A 102 -13.26 7.79 -10.26
C GLU A 102 -12.88 8.91 -9.30
N MET A 103 -11.62 9.37 -9.40
CA MET A 103 -11.10 10.43 -8.55
C MET A 103 -10.75 11.66 -9.37
N ASN A 104 -10.95 12.84 -8.80
CA ASN A 104 -10.42 14.09 -9.38
C ASN A 104 -8.96 14.22 -8.97
N TRP A 105 -8.04 13.96 -9.93
CA TRP A 105 -6.60 13.95 -9.67
C TRP A 105 -6.07 15.25 -9.05
N TRP A 106 -6.55 16.42 -9.50
CA TRP A 106 -6.08 17.70 -8.98
C TRP A 106 -6.56 17.95 -7.55
N SER A 107 -7.84 17.67 -7.30
CA SER A 107 -8.43 17.78 -5.95
C SER A 107 -7.71 16.90 -4.94
N VAL A 108 -7.52 15.63 -5.30
CA VAL A 108 -6.81 14.66 -4.47
C VAL A 108 -5.36 15.08 -4.26
N LEU A 109 -4.64 15.51 -5.31
CA LEU A 109 -3.23 15.84 -5.25
C LEU A 109 -2.92 16.87 -4.16
N TRP A 110 -3.51 18.04 -4.22
CA TRP A 110 -3.18 19.11 -3.28
C TRP A 110 -3.78 18.90 -1.88
N ARG A 111 -5.00 18.36 -1.80
CA ARG A 111 -5.65 18.13 -0.50
C ARG A 111 -5.00 16.99 0.27
N LYS A 112 -4.67 15.88 -0.40
CA LYS A 112 -3.96 14.77 0.22
C LYS A 112 -2.57 15.18 0.66
N TRP A 113 -1.87 15.99 -0.17
CA TRP A 113 -0.54 16.51 0.16
C TRP A 113 -0.60 17.36 1.43
N LEU A 114 -1.47 18.37 1.48
CA LEU A 114 -1.58 19.27 2.63
C LEU A 114 -2.10 18.52 3.88
N GLY A 115 -3.18 17.77 3.74
CA GLY A 115 -3.77 17.01 4.85
C GLY A 115 -2.82 15.96 5.42
N GLY A 116 -2.08 15.25 4.55
CA GLY A 116 -1.06 14.28 4.95
C GLY A 116 0.12 14.93 5.68
N VAL A 117 0.63 16.06 5.18
CA VAL A 117 1.70 16.82 5.88
C VAL A 117 1.24 17.21 7.28
N LEU A 118 0.05 17.80 7.42
CA LEU A 118 -0.47 18.25 8.72
C LEU A 118 -0.67 17.08 9.69
N MET A 119 -1.29 15.98 9.26
CA MET A 119 -1.63 14.88 10.16
C MET A 119 -0.45 13.98 10.51
N ILE A 120 0.36 13.59 9.52
CA ILE A 120 1.55 12.76 9.78
C ILE A 120 2.61 13.59 10.48
N GLY A 121 2.78 14.84 10.05
CA GLY A 121 3.76 15.78 10.60
C GLY A 121 3.46 16.21 12.03
N SER A 122 2.19 16.21 12.47
CA SER A 122 1.83 16.43 13.89
C SER A 122 2.37 15.32 14.80
N GLY A 123 2.71 14.15 14.25
CA GLY A 123 3.27 13.03 14.99
C GLY A 123 2.32 11.85 15.19
N LEU A 124 1.11 11.86 14.60
CA LEU A 124 0.20 10.71 14.62
C LEU A 124 0.90 9.46 14.08
N PHE A 125 0.51 8.28 14.58
CA PHE A 125 1.11 7.01 14.18
C PHE A 125 0.59 6.55 12.82
N LEU A 126 0.87 7.38 11.82
CA LEU A 126 0.47 7.21 10.43
C LEU A 126 1.70 7.18 9.52
N GLY A 127 1.65 6.35 8.47
CA GLY A 127 2.65 6.27 7.43
C GLY A 127 2.37 7.23 6.27
N ARG A 128 3.43 7.67 5.62
CA ARG A 128 3.38 8.54 4.42
C ARG A 128 3.26 7.76 3.12
N GLU A 129 3.48 6.46 3.14
CA GLU A 129 3.63 5.61 1.96
C GLU A 129 2.33 5.47 1.17
N GLY A 130 1.22 5.19 1.87
CA GLY A 130 -0.10 5.15 1.26
C GLY A 130 -0.49 6.47 0.58
N PRO A 131 -0.39 7.61 1.29
CA PRO A 131 -0.53 8.92 0.64
C PRO A 131 0.38 9.14 -0.55
N SER A 132 1.65 8.70 -0.50
CA SER A 132 2.60 8.83 -1.62
C SER A 132 2.17 8.03 -2.85
N ILE A 133 1.59 6.82 -2.66
CA ILE A 133 0.99 6.02 -3.74
C ILE A 133 -0.17 6.79 -4.38
N GLN A 134 -1.05 7.37 -3.58
CA GLN A 134 -2.20 8.12 -4.09
C GLN A 134 -1.77 9.43 -4.76
N LEU A 135 -0.79 10.15 -4.21
CA LEU A 135 -0.21 11.33 -4.86
C LEU A 135 0.42 10.98 -6.22
N GLY A 136 1.16 9.88 -6.27
CA GLY A 136 1.76 9.37 -7.50
C GLY A 136 0.72 8.97 -8.53
N SER A 137 -0.34 8.26 -8.13
CA SER A 137 -1.46 7.90 -9.01
C SER A 137 -2.17 9.13 -9.56
N ALA A 138 -2.38 10.16 -8.73
CA ALA A 138 -3.00 11.43 -9.13
C ALA A 138 -2.14 12.16 -10.18
N VAL A 139 -0.82 12.20 -10.01
CA VAL A 139 0.10 12.77 -11.02
C VAL A 139 0.04 11.95 -12.31
N GLY A 140 0.06 10.61 -12.22
CA GLY A 140 -0.06 9.72 -13.38
C GLY A 140 -1.37 9.92 -14.14
N GLN A 141 -2.49 10.06 -13.40
CA GLN A 141 -3.80 10.38 -13.98
C GLN A 141 -3.79 11.74 -14.67
N GLY A 142 -3.32 12.78 -14.00
CA GLY A 142 -3.27 14.14 -14.59
C GLY A 142 -2.40 14.21 -15.84
N PHE A 143 -1.30 13.44 -15.87
CA PHE A 143 -0.47 13.30 -17.07
C PHE A 143 -1.21 12.55 -18.18
N ALA A 144 -1.92 11.46 -17.87
CA ALA A 144 -2.71 10.70 -18.83
C ALA A 144 -3.82 11.57 -19.47
N GLU A 145 -4.56 12.32 -18.67
CA GLU A 145 -5.61 13.22 -19.14
C GLU A 145 -5.07 14.34 -20.04
N LYS A 146 -3.96 15.00 -19.64
CA LYS A 146 -3.31 16.03 -20.45
C LYS A 146 -2.76 15.49 -21.78
N THR A 147 -2.35 14.22 -21.82
CA THR A 147 -1.85 13.56 -23.03
C THR A 147 -2.93 12.76 -23.75
N ARG A 148 -4.20 12.93 -23.39
CA ARG A 148 -5.39 12.33 -24.00
C ARG A 148 -5.33 10.80 -24.06
N HIS A 149 -4.89 10.16 -22.97
CA HIS A 149 -4.92 8.71 -22.82
C HIS A 149 -6.16 8.30 -22.07
N GLU A 150 -6.88 7.33 -22.64
CA GLU A 150 -8.08 6.73 -22.07
C GLU A 150 -7.89 5.23 -21.85
N GLY A 151 -8.84 4.59 -21.17
CA GLY A 151 -8.89 3.15 -20.97
C GLY A 151 -7.61 2.58 -20.37
N THR A 152 -7.02 1.59 -21.02
CA THR A 152 -5.80 0.90 -20.55
C THR A 152 -4.61 1.83 -20.45
N GLY A 153 -4.42 2.74 -21.42
CA GLY A 153 -3.30 3.68 -21.39
C GLY A 153 -3.33 4.61 -20.16
N ARG A 154 -4.51 5.09 -19.77
CA ARG A 154 -4.71 5.87 -18.54
C ARG A 154 -4.35 5.04 -17.30
N ARG A 155 -4.84 3.79 -17.22
CA ARG A 155 -4.55 2.89 -16.09
C ARG A 155 -3.07 2.57 -15.96
N VAL A 156 -2.35 2.33 -17.06
CA VAL A 156 -0.90 2.09 -17.07
C VAL A 156 -0.14 3.28 -16.48
N LEU A 157 -0.51 4.51 -16.83
CA LEU A 157 0.14 5.71 -16.30
C LEU A 157 -0.21 5.98 -14.84
N ILE A 158 -1.43 5.68 -14.40
CA ILE A 158 -1.84 5.71 -12.99
C ILE A 158 -1.03 4.71 -12.18
N ALA A 159 -0.93 3.46 -12.64
CA ALA A 159 -0.13 2.41 -12.00
C ALA A 159 1.36 2.79 -11.93
N GLY A 160 1.91 3.33 -13.03
CA GLY A 160 3.28 3.85 -13.06
C GLY A 160 3.51 4.97 -12.05
N GLY A 161 2.56 5.91 -11.95
CA GLY A 161 2.61 6.98 -10.96
C GLY A 161 2.53 6.45 -9.52
N ALA A 162 1.65 5.48 -9.25
CA ALA A 162 1.52 4.84 -7.95
C ALA A 162 2.82 4.12 -7.53
N ALA A 163 3.44 3.35 -8.45
CA ALA A 163 4.73 2.69 -8.24
C ALA A 163 5.86 3.71 -7.96
N ALA A 164 5.90 4.79 -8.72
CA ALA A 164 6.82 5.90 -8.52
C ALA A 164 6.66 6.55 -7.14
N GLY A 165 5.39 6.70 -6.68
CA GLY A 165 5.08 7.26 -5.37
C GLY A 165 5.63 6.42 -4.22
N LEU A 166 5.44 5.12 -4.25
CA LEU A 166 5.98 4.21 -3.23
C LEU A 166 7.51 4.14 -3.29
N SER A 167 8.07 4.10 -4.50
CA SER A 167 9.51 4.09 -4.73
C SER A 167 10.20 5.32 -4.14
N ALA A 168 9.69 6.52 -4.39
CA ALA A 168 10.24 7.77 -3.84
C ALA A 168 10.11 7.86 -2.31
N ALA A 169 9.06 7.24 -1.74
CA ALA A 169 8.84 7.23 -0.29
C ALA A 169 9.85 6.36 0.47
N PHE A 170 10.26 5.24 -0.12
CA PHE A 170 11.07 4.20 0.52
C PHE A 170 12.47 3.98 -0.06
N ASN A 171 12.83 4.64 -1.16
CA ASN A 171 14.02 4.33 -1.97
C ASN A 171 14.04 2.84 -2.42
N ALA A 172 12.88 2.31 -2.81
CA ALA A 172 12.67 0.90 -3.13
C ALA A 172 11.94 0.75 -4.48
N PRO A 173 12.63 0.92 -5.62
CA PRO A 173 12.00 0.95 -6.94
C PRO A 173 11.45 -0.42 -7.40
N ILE A 174 12.13 -1.52 -7.11
CA ILE A 174 11.67 -2.86 -7.49
C ILE A 174 10.46 -3.24 -6.65
N ALA A 175 10.55 -3.09 -5.33
CA ALA A 175 9.45 -3.40 -4.43
C ALA A 175 8.25 -2.46 -4.64
N GLY A 176 8.48 -1.17 -4.92
CA GLY A 176 7.43 -0.20 -5.26
C GLY A 176 6.67 -0.59 -6.52
N THR A 177 7.38 -1.06 -7.55
CA THR A 177 6.76 -1.61 -8.76
C THR A 177 5.97 -2.87 -8.44
N LEU A 178 6.59 -3.83 -7.73
CA LEU A 178 5.97 -5.11 -7.44
C LEU A 178 4.72 -4.96 -6.58
N PHE A 179 4.71 -4.07 -5.60
CA PHE A 179 3.54 -3.79 -4.77
C PHE A 179 2.32 -3.38 -5.61
N ILE A 180 2.52 -2.52 -6.59
CA ILE A 180 1.42 -2.10 -7.46
C ILE A 180 0.95 -3.26 -8.34
N LEU A 181 1.85 -4.12 -8.81
CA LEU A 181 1.48 -5.27 -9.65
C LEU A 181 0.83 -6.40 -8.85
N GLU A 182 1.33 -6.70 -7.64
CA GLU A 182 0.89 -7.82 -6.80
C GLU A 182 -0.38 -7.48 -6.02
N GLU A 183 -0.44 -6.30 -5.38
CA GLU A 183 -1.48 -5.96 -4.40
C GLU A 183 -2.53 -4.98 -4.92
N VAL A 184 -2.13 -3.99 -5.74
CA VAL A 184 -3.03 -2.86 -6.04
C VAL A 184 -3.72 -3.01 -7.40
N TYR A 185 -3.00 -3.48 -8.42
CA TYR A 185 -3.55 -3.59 -9.78
C TYR A 185 -3.79 -5.03 -10.21
N HIS A 186 -3.12 -6.00 -9.58
CA HIS A 186 -3.19 -7.43 -9.91
C HIS A 186 -2.93 -7.71 -11.40
N ASN A 187 -2.03 -6.96 -12.02
CA ASN A 187 -1.77 -7.02 -13.46
C ASN A 187 -0.28 -6.99 -13.77
N PHE A 188 0.26 -8.12 -14.25
CA PHE A 188 1.67 -8.32 -14.61
C PHE A 188 1.92 -8.21 -16.12
N SER A 189 1.06 -7.49 -16.87
CA SER A 189 1.30 -7.34 -18.31
C SER A 189 2.63 -6.62 -18.59
N PRO A 190 3.34 -6.96 -19.69
CA PRO A 190 4.62 -6.34 -20.03
C PRO A 190 4.58 -4.83 -20.13
N LEU A 191 3.48 -4.26 -20.59
CA LEU A 191 3.29 -2.81 -20.68
C LEU A 191 3.21 -2.16 -19.30
N VAL A 192 2.45 -2.76 -18.36
CA VAL A 192 2.27 -2.23 -17.00
C VAL A 192 3.58 -2.30 -16.23
N TRP A 193 4.23 -3.46 -16.16
CA TRP A 193 5.41 -3.61 -15.32
C TRP A 193 6.61 -2.81 -15.84
N THR A 194 6.84 -2.73 -17.17
CA THR A 194 7.97 -1.95 -17.73
C THR A 194 7.76 -0.45 -17.53
N THR A 195 6.54 0.06 -17.72
CA THR A 195 6.22 1.47 -17.49
C THR A 195 6.31 1.83 -16.02
N SER A 196 5.79 0.97 -15.12
CA SER A 196 5.82 1.18 -13.68
C SER A 196 7.25 1.14 -13.13
N LEU A 197 8.08 0.21 -13.61
CA LEU A 197 9.48 0.12 -13.23
C LEU A 197 10.27 1.35 -13.68
N ALA A 198 10.07 1.80 -14.93
CA ALA A 198 10.72 3.01 -15.44
C ALA A 198 10.34 4.25 -14.61
N ALA A 199 9.06 4.38 -14.26
CA ALA A 199 8.57 5.47 -13.42
C ALA A 199 9.14 5.38 -11.99
N ALA A 200 9.17 4.18 -11.39
CA ALA A 200 9.70 3.93 -10.06
C ALA A 200 11.20 4.21 -9.95
N LEU A 201 12.01 3.72 -10.92
CA LEU A 201 13.46 3.98 -10.98
C LEU A 201 13.75 5.46 -11.10
N THR A 202 13.02 6.17 -11.97
CA THR A 202 13.23 7.60 -12.18
C THR A 202 12.82 8.41 -10.95
N ALA A 203 11.69 8.09 -10.32
CA ALA A 203 11.26 8.75 -9.09
C ALA A 203 12.24 8.50 -7.94
N ASN A 204 12.81 7.29 -7.86
CA ASN A 204 13.85 6.97 -6.91
C ASN A 204 15.12 7.80 -7.13
N ALA A 205 15.56 7.93 -8.38
CA ALA A 205 16.72 8.76 -8.72
C ALA A 205 16.52 10.22 -8.29
N VAL A 206 15.31 10.77 -8.51
CA VAL A 206 14.95 12.11 -8.01
C VAL A 206 14.97 12.15 -6.48
N SER A 207 14.36 11.16 -5.80
CA SER A 207 14.34 11.09 -4.33
C SER A 207 15.75 11.01 -3.73
N MET A 208 16.65 10.26 -4.36
CA MET A 208 18.05 10.15 -3.95
C MET A 208 18.81 11.48 -4.05
N ALA A 209 18.44 12.37 -4.96
CA ALA A 209 19.01 13.73 -5.03
C ALA A 209 18.65 14.59 -3.79
N PHE A 210 17.49 14.33 -3.15
CA PHE A 210 17.06 15.02 -1.93
C PHE A 210 17.61 14.39 -0.64
N PHE A 211 17.66 13.04 -0.57
CA PHE A 211 17.89 12.30 0.68
C PHE A 211 19.17 11.46 0.69
N GLY A 212 19.90 11.43 -0.42
CA GLY A 212 21.11 10.65 -0.56
C GLY A 212 20.86 9.17 -0.90
N LEU A 213 21.95 8.40 -0.95
CA LEU A 213 21.97 7.00 -1.40
C LEU A 213 21.77 5.98 -0.28
N THR A 214 21.69 6.44 0.99
CA THR A 214 21.58 5.52 2.13
C THR A 214 20.19 4.86 2.16
N PRO A 215 20.12 3.52 2.40
CA PRO A 215 18.87 2.83 2.59
C PRO A 215 18.04 3.44 3.73
N VAL A 216 16.70 3.45 3.58
CA VAL A 216 15.79 4.10 4.55
C VAL A 216 15.85 3.45 5.94
N LEU A 217 16.06 2.14 5.99
CA LEU A 217 16.22 1.37 7.23
C LEU A 217 17.64 0.81 7.32
N HIS A 218 18.63 1.70 7.36
CA HIS A 218 20.02 1.28 7.53
C HIS A 218 20.22 0.69 8.94
N MET A 219 20.16 -0.65 9.03
CA MET A 219 20.39 -1.40 10.27
C MET A 219 21.71 -2.14 10.20
N THR A 220 22.54 -1.95 11.22
CA THR A 220 23.82 -2.68 11.33
C THR A 220 23.57 -4.09 11.86
N TYR A 221 23.83 -5.10 11.07
CA TYR A 221 23.82 -6.51 11.46
C TYR A 221 25.21 -7.12 11.25
N ARG A 222 25.58 -8.13 12.05
CA ARG A 222 26.91 -8.75 11.99
C ARG A 222 26.99 -9.86 10.94
N THR A 223 25.98 -10.71 10.88
CA THR A 223 25.93 -11.90 9.99
C THR A 223 24.50 -12.19 9.58
N SER A 224 24.31 -12.91 8.47
CA SER A 224 23.03 -13.56 8.15
C SER A 224 22.71 -14.64 9.20
N LEU A 225 21.42 -15.01 9.34
CA LEU A 225 21.00 -16.01 10.30
C LEU A 225 21.56 -17.38 9.95
N PRO A 226 22.32 -18.06 10.84
CA PRO A 226 22.73 -19.43 10.63
C PRO A 226 21.54 -20.41 10.54
N LEU A 227 21.65 -21.41 9.67
CA LEU A 227 20.58 -22.36 9.36
C LEU A 227 20.01 -23.08 10.60
N LYS A 228 20.85 -23.35 11.59
CA LYS A 228 20.45 -23.99 12.87
C LYS A 228 19.37 -23.23 13.63
N TYR A 229 19.19 -21.92 13.39
CA TYR A 229 18.18 -21.07 14.03
C TYR A 229 16.90 -20.89 13.19
N TYR A 230 16.80 -21.51 12.02
CA TYR A 230 15.59 -21.46 11.18
C TYR A 230 14.32 -21.98 11.86
N PRO A 231 14.37 -23.00 12.75
CA PRO A 231 13.19 -23.39 13.53
C PRO A 231 12.59 -22.23 14.34
N CYS A 232 13.40 -21.27 14.81
CA CYS A 232 12.89 -20.07 15.49
C CYS A 232 12.05 -19.18 14.57
N LEU A 233 12.34 -19.18 13.25
CA LEU A 233 11.56 -18.45 12.25
C LEU A 233 10.15 -19.02 12.08
N LEU A 234 9.98 -20.34 12.24
CA LEU A 234 8.67 -20.98 12.17
C LEU A 234 7.77 -20.46 13.30
N LEU A 235 8.28 -20.49 14.54
CA LEU A 235 7.54 -19.98 15.70
C LEU A 235 7.24 -18.49 15.54
N MET A 236 8.23 -17.70 15.11
CA MET A 236 8.03 -16.27 14.86
C MET A 236 6.96 -16.04 13.80
N GLY A 237 6.99 -16.74 12.68
CA GLY A 237 6.00 -16.62 11.61
C GLY A 237 4.57 -16.90 12.08
N VAL A 238 4.39 -17.93 12.92
CA VAL A 238 3.08 -18.26 13.52
C VAL A 238 2.60 -17.11 14.43
N VAL A 239 3.46 -16.61 15.32
CA VAL A 239 3.10 -15.50 16.23
C VAL A 239 2.75 -14.24 15.43
N LEU A 240 3.55 -13.90 14.40
CA LEU A 240 3.28 -12.76 13.53
C LEU A 240 1.95 -12.90 12.78
N GLY A 241 1.63 -14.09 12.27
CA GLY A 241 0.36 -14.36 11.61
C GLY A 241 -0.84 -14.16 12.54
N LEU A 242 -0.79 -14.70 13.75
CA LEU A 242 -1.87 -14.54 14.75
C LEU A 242 -2.07 -13.05 15.12
N LEU A 243 -0.98 -12.33 15.40
CA LEU A 243 -1.04 -10.90 15.74
C LEU A 243 -1.36 -10.02 14.53
N GLY A 244 -1.00 -10.46 13.32
CA GLY A 244 -1.39 -9.80 12.07
C GLY A 244 -2.90 -9.89 11.83
N TYR A 245 -3.50 -11.06 12.08
CA TYR A 245 -4.95 -11.22 12.03
C TYR A 245 -5.66 -10.32 13.06
N LEU A 246 -5.12 -10.22 14.29
CA LEU A 246 -5.63 -9.29 15.30
C LEU A 246 -5.56 -7.84 14.82
N TYR A 247 -4.44 -7.43 14.20
CA TYR A 247 -4.30 -6.07 13.64
C TYR A 247 -5.33 -5.79 12.55
N GLN A 248 -5.53 -6.72 11.61
CA GLN A 248 -6.57 -6.60 10.58
C GLN A 248 -7.95 -6.41 11.22
N TYR A 249 -8.30 -7.25 12.20
CA TYR A 249 -9.58 -7.17 12.89
C TYR A 249 -9.80 -5.81 13.57
N LEU A 250 -8.80 -5.32 14.31
CA LEU A 250 -8.89 -4.03 15.01
C LEU A 250 -9.01 -2.86 14.00
N THR A 251 -8.16 -2.84 12.98
CA THR A 251 -8.11 -1.76 11.99
C THR A 251 -9.39 -1.67 11.15
N LEU A 252 -9.95 -2.81 10.73
CA LEU A 252 -11.18 -2.82 9.93
C LEU A 252 -12.43 -2.48 10.75
N ASN A 253 -12.40 -2.66 12.08
CA ASN A 253 -13.56 -2.39 12.95
C ASN A 253 -13.46 -1.07 13.71
N VAL A 254 -12.32 -0.38 13.71
CA VAL A 254 -12.14 0.89 14.46
C VAL A 254 -13.11 1.97 14.02
N ASN A 255 -13.49 2.04 12.76
CA ASN A 255 -14.48 2.98 12.25
C ASN A 255 -15.86 2.82 12.92
N LYS A 256 -16.21 1.60 13.36
CA LYS A 256 -17.45 1.33 14.12
C LYS A 256 -17.40 1.96 15.52
N VAL A 257 -16.19 2.07 16.09
CA VAL A 257 -15.99 2.73 17.39
C VAL A 257 -16.17 4.23 17.25
N TYR A 258 -15.54 4.85 16.25
CA TYR A 258 -15.71 6.27 15.94
C TYR A 258 -17.16 6.61 15.59
N ALA A 259 -17.87 5.77 14.85
CA ALA A 259 -19.29 5.98 14.53
C ALA A 259 -20.23 6.00 15.75
N LYS A 260 -19.81 5.46 16.91
CA LYS A 260 -20.57 5.53 18.16
C LYS A 260 -20.40 6.87 18.90
N LEU A 261 -19.39 7.67 18.55
CA LEU A 261 -19.10 8.96 19.15
C LEU A 261 -20.02 10.06 18.56
N LYS A 262 -21.31 9.95 18.78
CA LYS A 262 -22.35 10.85 18.21
C LYS A 262 -22.23 12.32 18.64
N TRP A 263 -21.47 12.61 19.69
CA TRP A 263 -21.29 13.97 20.23
C TRP A 263 -20.27 14.80 19.42
N LEU A 264 -19.39 14.14 18.64
CA LEU A 264 -18.39 14.80 17.80
C LEU A 264 -18.77 14.65 16.33
N PRO A 265 -18.87 15.76 15.55
CA PRO A 265 -19.02 15.66 14.10
C PRO A 265 -17.81 14.92 13.49
N ARG A 266 -18.04 14.00 12.55
CA ARG A 266 -17.00 13.15 11.94
C ARG A 266 -15.78 13.89 11.42
N GLN A 267 -15.95 15.12 10.97
CA GLN A 267 -14.86 15.99 10.51
C GLN A 267 -13.83 16.34 11.61
N PHE A 268 -14.20 16.14 12.89
CA PHE A 268 -13.33 16.40 14.04
C PHE A 268 -12.88 15.12 14.75
N ASP A 269 -13.11 13.94 14.18
CA ASP A 269 -12.65 12.66 14.76
C ASP A 269 -11.14 12.65 15.00
N SER A 270 -10.37 13.39 14.19
CA SER A 270 -8.94 13.59 14.36
C SER A 270 -8.54 14.29 15.65
N LEU A 271 -9.44 15.08 16.27
CA LEU A 271 -9.16 15.77 17.51
C LEU A 271 -8.90 14.79 18.67
N ILE A 272 -9.59 13.63 18.66
CA ILE A 272 -9.38 12.59 19.67
C ILE A 272 -7.95 12.03 19.54
N ALA A 273 -7.52 11.71 18.32
CA ALA A 273 -6.19 11.20 18.08
C ALA A 273 -5.11 12.26 18.44
N LEU A 274 -5.32 13.53 18.08
CA LEU A 274 -4.42 14.63 18.42
C LEU A 274 -4.37 14.91 19.92
N ALA A 275 -5.49 14.80 20.64
CA ALA A 275 -5.52 14.96 22.10
C ALA A 275 -4.74 13.82 22.80
N LEU A 276 -4.95 12.57 22.37
CA LEU A 276 -4.23 11.41 22.89
C LEU A 276 -2.73 11.42 22.52
N LEU A 277 -2.35 12.16 21.48
CA LEU A 277 -0.95 12.33 21.10
C LEU A 277 -0.16 13.12 22.15
N LEU A 278 -0.81 14.01 22.91
CA LEU A 278 -0.14 14.87 23.91
C LEU A 278 0.63 14.05 24.96
N PRO A 279 0.02 13.14 25.72
CA PRO A 279 0.77 12.34 26.70
C PRO A 279 1.85 11.46 26.04
N ILE A 280 1.60 10.95 24.81
CA ILE A 280 2.57 10.14 24.09
C ILE A 280 3.78 10.99 23.68
N GLY A 281 3.55 12.20 23.16
CA GLY A 281 4.59 13.12 22.75
C GLY A 281 5.47 13.60 23.90
N LEU A 282 4.88 13.76 25.10
CA LEU A 282 5.60 14.16 26.31
C LEU A 282 6.42 13.02 26.91
N LEU A 283 5.90 11.80 26.93
CA LEU A 283 6.55 10.65 27.56
C LEU A 283 7.51 9.91 26.62
N TRP A 284 7.17 9.80 25.33
CA TRP A 284 7.90 9.02 24.33
C TRP A 284 8.04 9.74 22.98
N PRO A 285 8.73 10.90 22.92
CA PRO A 285 8.82 11.72 21.69
C PRO A 285 9.47 10.98 20.51
N ASN A 286 10.29 9.96 20.76
CA ASN A 286 10.94 9.16 19.73
C ASN A 286 10.00 8.15 19.05
N THR A 287 8.79 7.95 19.57
CA THR A 287 7.78 7.09 18.97
C THR A 287 6.87 7.80 17.98
N LEU A 288 6.95 9.12 17.85
CA LEU A 288 6.07 9.94 17.01
C LEU A 288 6.19 9.60 15.52
N GLY A 289 5.08 9.77 14.79
CA GLY A 289 4.96 9.50 13.37
C GLY A 289 4.89 8.01 13.03
N GLY A 290 5.18 7.64 11.79
CA GLY A 290 5.08 6.27 11.28
C GLY A 290 5.98 5.26 11.98
N GLY A 291 7.10 5.70 12.58
CA GLY A 291 7.98 4.87 13.40
C GLY A 291 9.36 4.56 12.81
N ASN A 292 9.77 5.23 11.76
CA ASN A 292 11.08 5.00 11.13
C ASN A 292 12.23 5.16 12.16
N SER A 293 12.22 6.24 12.94
CA SER A 293 13.22 6.48 13.99
C SER A 293 13.17 5.40 15.09
N LEU A 294 12.01 4.88 15.42
CA LEU A 294 11.88 3.79 16.38
C LEU A 294 12.49 2.50 15.83
N ILE A 295 12.19 2.11 14.58
CA ILE A 295 12.77 0.92 13.95
C ILE A 295 14.30 0.95 14.01
N ILE A 296 14.90 2.07 13.61
CA ILE A 296 16.37 2.23 13.64
C ILE A 296 16.90 2.14 15.07
N SER A 297 16.23 2.77 16.03
CA SER A 297 16.65 2.75 17.44
C SER A 297 16.58 1.37 18.07
N LEU A 298 15.64 0.51 17.68
CA LEU A 298 15.51 -0.87 18.16
C LEU A 298 16.76 -1.71 17.85
N GLY A 299 17.44 -1.43 16.75
CA GLY A 299 18.69 -2.11 16.38
C GLY A 299 19.85 -1.85 17.36
N HIS A 300 19.81 -0.75 18.08
CA HIS A 300 20.89 -0.33 19.00
C HIS A 300 20.49 -0.36 20.49
N ALA A 301 19.21 -0.31 20.79
CA ALA A 301 18.68 -0.17 22.14
C ALA A 301 18.60 -1.52 22.88
N LYS A 302 19.18 -1.59 24.09
CA LYS A 302 19.02 -2.76 24.98
C LYS A 302 17.77 -2.60 25.85
N LEU A 303 16.58 -2.71 25.23
CA LEU A 303 15.30 -2.60 25.93
C LEU A 303 14.94 -3.88 26.66
N SER A 304 14.20 -3.76 27.78
CA SER A 304 13.66 -4.90 28.50
C SER A 304 12.41 -5.47 27.76
N LEU A 305 12.07 -6.74 28.03
CA LEU A 305 10.86 -7.36 27.48
C LEU A 305 9.59 -6.56 27.80
N LEU A 306 9.48 -6.05 29.03
CA LEU A 306 8.32 -5.28 29.47
C LEU A 306 8.17 -3.98 28.66
N VAL A 307 9.27 -3.28 28.40
CA VAL A 307 9.28 -2.04 27.59
C VAL A 307 8.90 -2.36 26.15
N LEU A 308 9.44 -3.43 25.55
CA LEU A 308 9.11 -3.87 24.19
C LEU A 308 7.63 -4.25 24.08
N PHE A 309 7.09 -4.96 25.06
CA PHE A 309 5.67 -5.30 25.11
C PHE A 309 4.80 -4.04 25.25
N GLY A 310 5.17 -3.11 26.11
CA GLY A 310 4.48 -1.82 26.26
C GLY A 310 4.50 -1.00 24.97
N LEU A 311 5.64 -0.96 24.27
CA LEU A 311 5.75 -0.32 22.95
C LEU A 311 4.87 -1.00 21.89
N PHE A 312 4.76 -2.33 21.91
CA PHE A 312 3.86 -3.06 21.01
C PHE A 312 2.40 -2.67 21.25
N VAL A 313 1.95 -2.70 22.52
CA VAL A 313 0.57 -2.34 22.87
C VAL A 313 0.27 -0.88 22.51
N LEU A 314 1.19 0.04 22.83
CA LEU A 314 1.07 1.46 22.48
C LEU A 314 0.96 1.65 20.98
N ARG A 315 1.87 1.02 20.20
CA ARG A 315 1.87 1.10 18.73
C ARG A 315 0.61 0.51 18.11
N LEU A 316 0.20 -0.67 18.58
CA LEU A 316 -1.02 -1.33 18.11
C LEU A 316 -2.26 -0.46 18.37
N GLY A 317 -2.43 -0.01 19.60
CA GLY A 317 -3.60 0.78 20.00
C GLY A 317 -3.62 2.15 19.33
N PHE A 318 -2.54 2.92 19.43
CA PHE A 318 -2.54 4.29 18.95
C PHE A 318 -2.46 4.40 17.42
N SER A 319 -1.81 3.46 16.71
CA SER A 319 -1.87 3.44 15.24
C SER A 319 -3.29 3.14 14.74
N THR A 320 -4.00 2.23 15.39
CA THR A 320 -5.40 1.93 15.08
C THR A 320 -6.30 3.13 15.34
N ILE A 321 -6.13 3.82 16.48
CA ILE A 321 -6.87 5.07 16.81
C ILE A 321 -6.56 6.17 15.78
N SER A 322 -5.27 6.38 15.45
CA SER A 322 -4.84 7.39 14.48
C SER A 322 -5.47 7.14 13.10
N TYR A 323 -5.46 5.88 12.64
CA TYR A 323 -6.04 5.52 11.34
C TYR A 323 -7.57 5.61 11.35
N GLY A 324 -8.22 5.18 12.44
CA GLY A 324 -9.67 5.20 12.60
C GLY A 324 -10.28 6.59 12.56
N SER A 325 -9.49 7.63 12.80
CA SER A 325 -9.94 9.03 12.67
C SER A 325 -10.19 9.48 11.22
N GLY A 326 -9.91 8.62 10.24
CA GLY A 326 -10.20 8.84 8.82
C GLY A 326 -9.34 9.90 8.12
N VAL A 327 -8.33 10.43 8.79
CA VAL A 327 -7.45 11.48 8.23
C VAL A 327 -6.50 10.96 7.16
N PRO A 328 -5.98 11.83 6.26
CA PRO A 328 -4.96 11.47 5.30
C PRO A 328 -3.70 10.92 5.96
N GLY A 329 -3.46 9.61 5.81
CA GLY A 329 -2.32 8.90 6.40
C GLY A 329 -2.47 7.39 6.27
N GLY A 330 -1.36 6.67 6.09
CA GLY A 330 -1.35 5.24 5.80
C GLY A 330 -1.03 4.38 7.01
N ILE A 331 -1.31 3.07 6.87
CA ILE A 331 -0.98 2.03 7.86
C ILE A 331 0.32 1.30 7.53
N PHE A 332 0.94 1.57 6.38
CA PHE A 332 2.07 0.79 5.83
C PHE A 332 3.28 0.79 6.78
N LEU A 333 3.87 1.95 7.06
CA LEU A 333 5.01 2.06 8.00
C LEU A 333 4.63 1.69 9.45
N PRO A 334 3.45 2.03 9.99
CA PRO A 334 2.97 1.49 11.26
C PRO A 334 2.98 -0.04 11.35
N ILE A 335 2.59 -0.76 10.28
CA ILE A 335 2.67 -2.23 10.22
C ILE A 335 4.13 -2.68 10.31
N LEU A 336 5.03 -2.10 9.52
CA LEU A 336 6.46 -2.42 9.58
C LEU A 336 7.04 -2.16 10.97
N THR A 337 6.64 -1.06 11.62
CA THR A 337 7.09 -0.71 12.97
C THR A 337 6.60 -1.72 14.01
N LEU A 338 5.35 -2.16 13.92
CA LEU A 338 4.81 -3.22 14.78
C LEU A 338 5.58 -4.53 14.57
N GLY A 339 5.85 -4.89 13.31
CA GLY A 339 6.71 -6.03 12.98
C GLY A 339 8.09 -5.91 13.61
N ALA A 340 8.73 -4.74 13.52
CA ALA A 340 10.04 -4.50 14.12
C ALA A 340 10.04 -4.67 15.65
N VAL A 341 9.02 -4.11 16.33
CA VAL A 341 8.88 -4.25 17.80
C VAL A 341 8.63 -5.71 18.19
N LEU A 342 7.80 -6.44 17.44
CA LEU A 342 7.57 -7.87 17.66
C LEU A 342 8.84 -8.69 17.41
N GLY A 343 9.60 -8.37 16.37
CA GLY A 343 10.89 -8.99 16.10
C GLY A 343 11.90 -8.77 17.22
N ALA A 344 11.97 -7.56 17.77
CA ALA A 344 12.79 -7.24 18.94
C ALA A 344 12.32 -8.02 20.20
N LEU A 345 11.00 -8.10 20.43
CA LEU A 345 10.40 -8.81 21.55
C LEU A 345 10.71 -10.32 21.50
N ILE A 346 10.42 -10.95 20.36
CA ILE A 346 10.64 -12.39 20.15
C ILE A 346 12.13 -12.69 20.16
N GLY A 347 12.95 -11.88 19.48
CA GLY A 347 14.40 -12.06 19.48
C GLY A 347 15.01 -11.91 20.89
N LYS A 348 14.53 -10.93 21.67
CA LYS A 348 14.97 -10.76 23.06
C LYS A 348 14.55 -11.94 23.96
N ALA A 349 13.35 -12.47 23.76
CA ALA A 349 12.88 -13.67 24.47
C ALA A 349 13.78 -14.88 24.18
N PHE A 350 14.10 -15.15 22.93
CA PHE A 350 14.99 -16.25 22.54
C PHE A 350 16.43 -16.07 23.07
N TYR A 351 16.94 -14.82 23.09
CA TYR A 351 18.21 -14.52 23.70
C TYR A 351 18.20 -14.85 25.22
N LEU A 352 17.18 -14.45 25.95
CA LEU A 352 17.05 -14.71 27.38
C LEU A 352 16.89 -16.18 27.71
N LEU A 353 16.30 -16.96 26.79
CA LEU A 353 16.23 -18.42 26.87
C LEU A 353 17.54 -19.13 26.50
N GLY A 354 18.60 -18.37 26.15
CA GLY A 354 19.91 -18.92 25.79
C GLY A 354 19.95 -19.61 24.42
N ILE A 355 18.92 -19.39 23.55
CA ILE A 355 18.82 -20.07 22.25
C ILE A 355 19.86 -19.54 21.29
N PHE A 356 20.07 -18.19 21.24
CA PHE A 356 21.05 -17.56 20.37
C PHE A 356 21.66 -16.27 20.99
N PRO A 357 22.80 -15.78 20.47
CA PRO A 357 23.46 -14.58 20.98
C PRO A 357 22.69 -13.28 20.65
N ASP A 358 22.90 -12.23 21.46
CA ASP A 358 22.17 -10.94 21.39
C ASP A 358 22.27 -10.23 20.03
N TYR A 359 23.41 -10.36 19.33
CA TYR A 359 23.61 -9.70 18.02
C TYR A 359 22.65 -10.19 16.91
N LEU A 360 22.01 -11.35 17.09
CA LEU A 360 21.00 -11.86 16.15
C LEU A 360 19.60 -11.26 16.35
N ILE A 361 19.36 -10.50 17.41
CA ILE A 361 18.07 -9.82 17.64
C ILE A 361 17.75 -8.89 16.47
N VAL A 362 18.75 -8.19 15.91
CA VAL A 362 18.57 -7.31 14.75
C VAL A 362 18.04 -8.08 13.53
N ASN A 363 18.52 -9.29 13.31
CA ASN A 363 18.03 -10.16 12.24
C ASN A 363 16.53 -10.47 12.41
N PHE A 364 16.09 -10.76 13.65
CA PHE A 364 14.69 -11.01 13.96
C PHE A 364 13.82 -9.77 13.78
N ILE A 365 14.33 -8.58 14.06
CA ILE A 365 13.66 -7.30 13.76
C ILE A 365 13.41 -7.19 12.26
N ILE A 366 14.44 -7.42 11.42
CA ILE A 366 14.37 -7.35 9.97
C ILE A 366 13.34 -8.36 9.42
N TYR A 367 13.40 -9.62 9.87
CA TYR A 367 12.52 -10.67 9.37
C TYR A 367 11.07 -10.49 9.78
N ALA A 368 10.85 -10.02 11.01
CA ALA A 368 9.51 -9.78 11.51
C ALA A 368 8.79 -8.62 10.80
N MET A 369 9.52 -7.60 10.33
CA MET A 369 8.92 -6.54 9.50
C MET A 369 8.30 -7.12 8.23
N ALA A 370 9.02 -7.99 7.52
CA ALA A 370 8.52 -8.60 6.30
C ALA A 370 7.36 -9.56 6.59
N GLY A 371 7.50 -10.46 7.57
CA GLY A 371 6.45 -11.43 7.90
C GLY A 371 5.16 -10.77 8.36
N TYR A 372 5.25 -9.71 9.17
CA TYR A 372 4.07 -8.99 9.65
C TYR A 372 3.37 -8.20 8.54
N PHE A 373 4.15 -7.60 7.63
CA PHE A 373 3.59 -6.93 6.46
C PHE A 373 2.97 -7.95 5.48
N ALA A 374 3.68 -9.04 5.17
CA ALA A 374 3.22 -10.07 4.24
C ALA A 374 1.88 -10.69 4.65
N CYS A 375 1.68 -10.96 5.93
CA CYS A 375 0.44 -11.59 6.41
C CYS A 375 -0.74 -10.61 6.46
N ILE A 376 -0.51 -9.31 6.67
CA ILE A 376 -1.56 -8.28 6.75
C ILE A 376 -1.99 -7.84 5.36
N SER A 377 -1.04 -7.53 4.46
CA SER A 377 -1.32 -7.11 3.09
C SER A 377 -1.61 -8.27 2.14
N LYS A 378 -1.21 -9.50 2.50
CA LYS A 378 -1.21 -10.68 1.63
C LYS A 378 -0.34 -10.55 0.38
N ALA A 379 0.70 -9.73 0.44
CA ALA A 379 1.68 -9.50 -0.62
C ALA A 379 3.09 -9.99 -0.20
N PRO A 380 3.36 -11.30 -0.16
CA PRO A 380 4.62 -11.84 0.33
C PRO A 380 5.82 -11.47 -0.56
N PHE A 381 5.69 -11.45 -1.89
CA PHE A 381 6.78 -11.05 -2.78
C PHE A 381 7.21 -9.61 -2.52
N THR A 382 6.25 -8.72 -2.45
CA THR A 382 6.48 -7.32 -2.10
C THR A 382 7.15 -7.19 -0.74
N ALA A 383 6.65 -7.88 0.28
CA ALA A 383 7.21 -7.82 1.64
C ALA A 383 8.70 -8.19 1.68
N ILE A 384 9.07 -9.28 1.01
CA ILE A 384 10.45 -9.78 0.93
C ILE A 384 11.35 -8.76 0.25
N LEU A 385 10.97 -8.30 -0.95
CA LEU A 385 11.79 -7.37 -1.73
C LEU A 385 11.83 -5.98 -1.10
N LEU A 386 10.73 -5.52 -0.52
CA LEU A 386 10.68 -4.22 0.14
C LEU A 386 11.67 -4.14 1.30
N ILE A 387 11.65 -5.11 2.20
CA ILE A 387 12.58 -5.11 3.33
C ILE A 387 14.02 -5.33 2.85
N THR A 388 14.22 -6.13 1.81
CA THR A 388 15.54 -6.31 1.18
C THR A 388 16.10 -4.99 0.64
N GLU A 389 15.30 -4.19 -0.09
CA GLU A 389 15.71 -2.88 -0.61
C GLU A 389 15.87 -1.85 0.52
N MET A 390 14.94 -1.80 1.48
CA MET A 390 14.99 -0.84 2.60
C MET A 390 16.17 -1.06 3.54
N VAL A 391 16.61 -2.31 3.74
CA VAL A 391 17.79 -2.67 4.54
C VAL A 391 19.07 -2.59 3.69
N GLY A 392 18.94 -2.73 2.37
CA GLY A 392 20.06 -2.69 1.43
C GLY A 392 20.89 -3.97 1.40
N SER A 393 20.30 -5.14 1.67
CA SER A 393 21.02 -6.42 1.71
C SER A 393 20.23 -7.60 1.22
N LEU A 394 20.79 -8.35 0.27
CA LEU A 394 20.24 -9.60 -0.26
C LEU A 394 20.50 -10.82 0.64
N SER A 395 21.41 -10.71 1.62
CA SER A 395 21.79 -11.84 2.49
C SER A 395 20.64 -12.32 3.39
N HIS A 396 19.61 -11.52 3.53
CA HIS A 396 18.42 -11.83 4.35
C HIS A 396 17.26 -12.45 3.55
N LEU A 397 17.37 -12.58 2.23
CA LEU A 397 16.26 -12.94 1.34
C LEU A 397 15.59 -14.26 1.74
N MET A 398 16.38 -15.29 2.04
CA MET A 398 15.85 -16.61 2.41
C MET A 398 15.10 -16.61 3.75
N PRO A 399 15.65 -16.08 4.86
CA PRO A 399 14.90 -15.93 6.11
C PRO A 399 13.65 -15.07 5.98
N LEU A 400 13.72 -13.96 5.22
CA LEU A 400 12.56 -13.11 4.92
C LEU A 400 11.45 -13.91 4.24
N ALA A 401 11.80 -14.72 3.23
CA ALA A 401 10.84 -15.55 2.51
C ALA A 401 10.18 -16.58 3.43
N VAL A 402 10.96 -17.28 4.26
CA VAL A 402 10.46 -18.29 5.20
C VAL A 402 9.43 -17.67 6.15
N VAL A 403 9.78 -16.56 6.81
CA VAL A 403 8.87 -15.93 7.78
C VAL A 403 7.63 -15.36 7.10
N SER A 404 7.78 -14.73 5.93
CA SER A 404 6.67 -14.14 5.17
C SER A 404 5.66 -15.19 4.74
N ILE A 405 6.11 -16.32 4.21
CA ILE A 405 5.23 -17.41 3.77
C ILE A 405 4.50 -18.05 4.97
N ILE A 406 5.19 -18.28 6.07
CA ILE A 406 4.56 -18.88 7.26
C ILE A 406 3.50 -17.94 7.84
N ALA A 407 3.84 -16.66 8.05
CA ALA A 407 2.90 -15.68 8.58
C ALA A 407 1.69 -15.48 7.64
N TYR A 408 1.93 -15.42 6.32
CA TYR A 408 0.88 -15.38 5.30
C TYR A 408 -0.06 -16.60 5.41
N THR A 409 0.51 -17.82 5.47
CA THR A 409 -0.27 -19.06 5.54
C THR A 409 -1.15 -19.11 6.80
N VAL A 410 -0.63 -18.64 7.95
CA VAL A 410 -1.42 -18.59 9.20
C VAL A 410 -2.66 -17.70 9.02
N VAL A 411 -2.50 -16.48 8.45
CA VAL A 411 -3.64 -15.58 8.22
C VAL A 411 -4.58 -16.14 7.16
N ASP A 412 -4.06 -16.87 6.18
CA ASP A 412 -4.87 -17.52 5.15
C ASP A 412 -5.77 -18.63 5.74
N VAL A 413 -5.21 -19.49 6.59
CA VAL A 413 -5.96 -20.52 7.36
C VAL A 413 -7.04 -19.87 8.24
N LEU A 414 -6.76 -18.71 8.85
CA LEU A 414 -7.71 -17.94 9.63
C LEU A 414 -8.74 -17.19 8.78
N ARG A 415 -8.68 -17.32 7.44
CA ARG A 415 -9.56 -16.64 6.48
C ARG A 415 -9.50 -15.11 6.58
N GLY A 416 -8.34 -14.55 6.95
CA GLY A 416 -8.09 -13.12 6.89
C GLY A 416 -8.11 -12.64 5.43
N ARG A 417 -8.67 -11.45 5.16
CA ARG A 417 -8.68 -10.83 3.83
C ARG A 417 -7.48 -9.91 3.66
N PRO A 418 -7.00 -9.65 2.42
CA PRO A 418 -6.06 -8.58 2.17
C PRO A 418 -6.61 -7.27 2.75
N ILE A 419 -5.78 -6.55 3.52
CA ILE A 419 -6.30 -5.41 4.30
C ILE A 419 -6.80 -4.27 3.40
N TYR A 420 -6.13 -4.01 2.28
CA TYR A 420 -6.49 -2.92 1.37
C TYR A 420 -7.75 -3.24 0.58
N GLU A 421 -7.91 -4.48 0.09
CA GLU A 421 -9.15 -4.95 -0.54
C GLU A 421 -10.34 -4.88 0.43
N ALA A 422 -10.14 -5.29 1.69
CA ALA A 422 -11.18 -5.21 2.72
C ALA A 422 -11.56 -3.75 3.04
N MET A 423 -10.59 -2.83 3.02
CA MET A 423 -10.83 -1.39 3.16
C MET A 423 -11.57 -0.82 1.95
N LEU A 424 -11.22 -1.21 0.73
CA LEU A 424 -11.92 -0.81 -0.50
C LEU A 424 -13.39 -1.24 -0.45
N ALA A 425 -13.66 -2.47 0.00
CA ALA A 425 -15.03 -2.96 0.16
C ALA A 425 -15.87 -2.07 1.11
N ASN A 426 -15.25 -1.44 2.10
CA ASN A 426 -15.91 -0.50 3.02
C ASN A 426 -16.10 0.92 2.43
N LEU A 427 -15.33 1.28 1.39
CA LEU A 427 -15.44 2.57 0.70
C LEU A 427 -16.45 2.57 -0.45
N ARG A 428 -16.86 1.38 -0.93
CA ARG A 428 -17.81 1.26 -2.04
C ARG A 428 -19.12 1.93 -1.68
N PRO A 429 -19.62 2.84 -2.52
CA PRO A 429 -20.97 3.38 -2.34
C PRO A 429 -21.99 2.23 -2.43
N ASN A 430 -23.06 2.32 -1.63
CA ASN A 430 -24.17 1.36 -1.74
C ASN A 430 -24.63 1.30 -3.20
N PRO A 431 -24.82 0.09 -3.77
CA PRO A 431 -25.26 -0.06 -5.17
C PRO A 431 -26.53 0.71 -5.52
N ASP A 432 -27.35 1.05 -4.51
CA ASP A 432 -28.62 1.74 -4.66
C ASP A 432 -28.51 3.28 -4.85
N GLN A 433 -27.30 3.86 -4.83
CA GLN A 433 -27.12 5.32 -4.93
C GLN A 433 -26.58 5.83 -6.26
N ILE A 434 -26.26 4.94 -7.21
CA ILE A 434 -25.66 5.34 -8.49
C ILE A 434 -26.73 5.32 -9.56
N HIS A 435 -27.31 6.47 -9.87
CA HIS A 435 -28.22 6.67 -11.01
C HIS A 435 -27.45 7.29 -12.19
N GLY A 436 -27.14 6.47 -13.21
CA GLY A 436 -26.60 6.94 -14.48
C GLY A 436 -26.41 5.81 -15.48
N THR A 437 -27.04 5.91 -16.63
CA THR A 437 -26.89 4.99 -17.77
C THR A 437 -25.59 5.29 -18.52
N TYR A 438 -24.45 4.92 -17.96
CA TYR A 438 -23.18 4.96 -18.68
C TYR A 438 -22.73 3.55 -19.04
N GLU A 439 -22.35 3.35 -20.30
CA GLU A 439 -21.71 2.12 -20.75
C GLU A 439 -20.29 2.03 -20.16
N ASP A 440 -19.97 0.93 -19.49
CA ASP A 440 -18.66 0.70 -18.90
C ASP A 440 -17.97 -0.52 -19.51
N ARG A 441 -16.64 -0.44 -19.67
CA ARG A 441 -15.80 -1.52 -20.21
C ARG A 441 -15.07 -2.21 -19.08
N LEU A 442 -15.38 -3.49 -18.87
CA LEU A 442 -14.74 -4.34 -17.88
C LEU A 442 -13.68 -5.22 -18.56
N GLU A 443 -12.52 -5.32 -17.97
CA GLU A 443 -11.42 -6.18 -18.44
C GLU A 443 -11.25 -7.37 -17.50
N PHE A 444 -11.19 -8.58 -18.10
CA PHE A 444 -11.02 -9.84 -17.37
C PHE A 444 -9.88 -10.65 -17.97
N PRO A 445 -8.77 -10.86 -17.23
CA PRO A 445 -7.71 -11.74 -17.69
C PRO A 445 -8.12 -13.20 -17.59
N VAL A 446 -7.83 -13.96 -18.62
CA VAL A 446 -8.03 -15.42 -18.67
C VAL A 446 -6.77 -16.09 -18.12
N LEU A 447 -6.85 -16.59 -16.89
CA LEU A 447 -5.76 -17.29 -16.24
C LEU A 447 -5.61 -18.72 -16.80
N ALA A 448 -4.41 -19.27 -16.71
CA ALA A 448 -4.17 -20.68 -17.03
C ALA A 448 -5.02 -21.57 -16.10
N GLY A 449 -5.71 -22.57 -16.68
CA GLY A 449 -6.64 -23.44 -15.96
C GLY A 449 -8.03 -22.84 -15.74
N SER A 450 -8.32 -21.68 -16.29
CA SER A 450 -9.68 -21.10 -16.30
C SER A 450 -10.65 -21.99 -17.09
N LYS A 451 -11.93 -22.04 -16.68
CA LYS A 451 -13.00 -22.73 -17.45
C LYS A 451 -13.24 -22.15 -18.84
N LEU A 452 -12.76 -20.93 -19.08
CA LEU A 452 -12.87 -20.26 -20.38
C LEU A 452 -11.74 -20.65 -21.33
N GLN A 453 -10.65 -21.21 -20.82
CA GLN A 453 -9.50 -21.61 -21.65
C GLN A 453 -9.93 -22.66 -22.68
N ASP A 454 -9.52 -22.46 -23.94
CA ASP A 454 -9.74 -23.32 -25.09
C ASP A 454 -11.24 -23.52 -25.46
N ARG A 455 -12.14 -22.67 -24.94
CA ARG A 455 -13.55 -22.65 -25.35
C ARG A 455 -13.82 -21.59 -26.42
N GLN A 456 -14.81 -21.86 -27.27
CA GLN A 456 -15.31 -20.87 -28.21
C GLN A 456 -16.24 -19.89 -27.50
N VAL A 457 -16.28 -18.64 -27.96
CA VAL A 457 -17.12 -17.58 -27.37
C VAL A 457 -18.59 -17.96 -27.33
N ARG A 458 -19.10 -18.67 -28.36
CA ARG A 458 -20.50 -19.15 -28.44
C ARG A 458 -20.86 -20.24 -27.42
N ASP A 459 -19.87 -20.97 -26.90
CA ASP A 459 -20.09 -22.07 -25.94
C ASP A 459 -20.20 -21.58 -24.50
N ILE A 460 -20.00 -20.28 -24.29
CA ILE A 460 -19.99 -19.66 -22.97
C ILE A 460 -21.34 -19.01 -22.71
N LYS A 461 -21.95 -19.34 -21.58
CA LYS A 461 -23.20 -18.68 -21.13
C LYS A 461 -22.84 -17.31 -20.52
N TRP A 462 -22.86 -16.30 -21.37
CA TRP A 462 -22.61 -14.92 -20.94
C TRP A 462 -23.80 -14.38 -20.12
N PRO A 463 -23.58 -13.54 -19.10
CA PRO A 463 -24.65 -12.80 -18.42
C PRO A 463 -25.47 -11.97 -19.41
N LYS A 464 -26.79 -11.82 -19.15
CA LYS A 464 -27.72 -11.15 -20.10
C LYS A 464 -27.38 -9.68 -20.36
N ASP A 465 -26.80 -9.01 -19.38
CA ASP A 465 -26.60 -7.55 -19.41
C ASP A 465 -25.13 -7.18 -19.72
N CYS A 466 -24.43 -8.02 -20.50
CA CYS A 466 -23.07 -7.75 -20.92
C CYS A 466 -22.81 -8.22 -22.37
N LEU A 467 -21.85 -7.56 -23.01
CA LEU A 467 -21.43 -7.87 -24.38
C LEU A 467 -19.88 -7.98 -24.42
N LEU A 468 -19.36 -9.12 -24.88
CA LEU A 468 -17.94 -9.26 -25.17
C LEU A 468 -17.63 -8.48 -26.45
N ILE A 469 -16.95 -7.33 -26.32
CA ILE A 469 -16.67 -6.42 -27.44
C ILE A 469 -15.32 -6.69 -28.09
N SER A 470 -14.31 -7.12 -27.30
CA SER A 470 -13.00 -7.49 -27.85
C SER A 470 -12.26 -8.48 -26.96
N ILE A 471 -11.29 -9.17 -27.55
CA ILE A 471 -10.32 -10.04 -26.87
C ILE A 471 -8.93 -9.48 -27.19
N ARG A 472 -8.20 -9.09 -26.13
CA ARG A 472 -6.81 -8.66 -26.24
C ARG A 472 -5.91 -9.86 -26.00
N ARG A 473 -5.12 -10.19 -27.00
CA ARG A 473 -4.11 -11.27 -26.98
C ARG A 473 -2.71 -10.67 -27.13
N GLY A 474 -2.00 -10.56 -26.00
CA GLY A 474 -0.78 -9.78 -25.95
C GLY A 474 -1.08 -8.31 -26.24
N GLU A 475 -0.57 -7.78 -27.34
CA GLU A 475 -0.81 -6.38 -27.77
C GLU A 475 -1.86 -6.25 -28.89
N ASN A 476 -2.31 -7.37 -29.45
CA ASN A 476 -3.33 -7.36 -30.50
C ASN A 476 -4.73 -7.46 -29.90
N GLU A 477 -5.59 -6.53 -30.27
CA GLU A 477 -7.00 -6.53 -29.94
C GLU A 477 -7.79 -7.03 -31.16
N GLN A 478 -8.60 -8.08 -30.96
CA GLN A 478 -9.42 -8.67 -32.01
C GLN A 478 -10.90 -8.64 -31.63
N ILE A 479 -11.75 -8.40 -32.61
CA ILE A 479 -13.21 -8.49 -32.44
C ILE A 479 -13.57 -9.99 -32.36
N PRO A 480 -14.21 -10.45 -31.26
CA PRO A 480 -14.57 -11.84 -31.12
C PRO A 480 -15.77 -12.19 -31.97
N HIS A 481 -15.71 -13.33 -32.64
CA HIS A 481 -16.83 -13.99 -33.28
C HIS A 481 -17.25 -15.23 -32.46
N GLY A 482 -18.37 -15.82 -32.75
CA GLY A 482 -18.86 -16.99 -31.99
C GLY A 482 -17.89 -18.18 -31.99
N ASP A 483 -17.09 -18.35 -33.05
CA ASP A 483 -16.07 -19.38 -33.23
C ASP A 483 -14.68 -18.99 -32.68
N THR A 484 -14.52 -17.77 -32.20
CA THR A 484 -13.24 -17.33 -31.61
C THR A 484 -12.91 -18.13 -30.37
N VAL A 485 -11.74 -18.77 -30.35
CA VAL A 485 -11.26 -19.55 -29.21
C VAL A 485 -10.53 -18.63 -28.22
N ILE A 486 -10.96 -18.65 -26.97
CA ILE A 486 -10.36 -17.94 -25.84
C ILE A 486 -9.14 -18.74 -25.35
N ARG A 487 -7.99 -18.07 -25.17
CA ARG A 487 -6.73 -18.72 -24.74
C ARG A 487 -6.30 -18.19 -23.38
N SER A 488 -5.51 -18.97 -22.68
CA SER A 488 -4.81 -18.49 -21.49
C SER A 488 -3.92 -17.28 -21.84
N GLY A 489 -3.96 -16.24 -21.02
CA GLY A 489 -3.28 -14.96 -21.25
C GLY A 489 -4.06 -13.94 -22.07
N ASP A 490 -5.24 -14.30 -22.58
CA ASP A 490 -6.16 -13.34 -23.20
C ASP A 490 -6.75 -12.42 -22.12
N THR A 491 -7.08 -11.18 -22.51
CA THR A 491 -7.90 -10.27 -21.70
C THR A 491 -9.22 -10.03 -22.42
N LEU A 492 -10.32 -10.41 -21.78
CA LEU A 492 -11.67 -10.22 -22.31
C LEU A 492 -12.14 -8.80 -21.98
N ILE A 493 -12.60 -8.05 -22.97
CA ILE A 493 -13.15 -6.70 -22.82
C ILE A 493 -14.66 -6.79 -22.98
N ILE A 494 -15.38 -6.54 -21.89
CA ILE A 494 -16.81 -6.72 -21.79
C ILE A 494 -17.47 -5.37 -21.55
N LEU A 495 -18.45 -5.03 -22.38
CA LEU A 495 -19.30 -3.86 -22.22
C LEU A 495 -20.49 -4.20 -21.32
N THR A 496 -20.80 -3.36 -20.37
CA THR A 496 -21.97 -3.47 -19.50
C THR A 496 -22.46 -2.09 -19.07
N ASN A 497 -23.68 -2.01 -18.56
CA ASN A 497 -24.18 -0.79 -17.93
C ASN A 497 -23.50 -0.57 -16.59
N TYR A 498 -23.18 0.67 -16.27
CA TYR A 498 -22.51 1.06 -15.03
C TYR A 498 -23.22 0.51 -13.78
N GLU A 499 -24.54 0.55 -13.74
CA GLU A 499 -25.34 0.03 -12.62
C GLU A 499 -25.19 -1.48 -12.39
N GLN A 500 -24.93 -2.25 -13.45
CA GLN A 500 -24.82 -3.72 -13.38
C GLN A 500 -23.39 -4.22 -13.24
N ARG A 501 -22.43 -3.33 -13.30
CA ARG A 501 -20.99 -3.59 -13.30
C ARG A 501 -20.54 -4.53 -12.18
N ALA A 502 -20.90 -4.25 -10.92
CA ALA A 502 -20.51 -5.07 -9.79
C ALA A 502 -21.09 -6.49 -9.86
N LYS A 503 -22.32 -6.62 -10.35
CA LYS A 503 -23.01 -7.91 -10.56
C LYS A 503 -22.37 -8.70 -11.70
N ILE A 504 -22.13 -8.05 -12.83
CA ILE A 504 -21.49 -8.66 -14.00
C ILE A 504 -20.06 -9.08 -13.67
N ARG A 505 -19.32 -8.25 -12.97
CA ARG A 505 -17.96 -8.59 -12.51
C ARG A 505 -17.93 -9.84 -11.63
N LYS A 506 -18.84 -9.96 -10.66
CA LYS A 506 -18.99 -11.17 -9.84
C LYS A 506 -19.30 -12.41 -10.68
N GLN A 507 -20.22 -12.28 -11.64
CA GLN A 507 -20.64 -13.39 -12.49
C GLN A 507 -19.52 -13.83 -13.43
N ILE A 508 -18.80 -12.89 -14.05
CA ILE A 508 -17.68 -13.21 -14.94
C ILE A 508 -16.51 -13.80 -14.15
N ASN A 509 -16.16 -13.25 -13.00
CA ASN A 509 -15.14 -13.83 -12.12
C ASN A 509 -15.50 -15.26 -11.70
N PHE A 510 -16.76 -15.53 -11.41
CA PHE A 510 -17.22 -16.90 -11.11
C PHE A 510 -17.06 -17.85 -12.31
N ILE A 511 -17.27 -17.36 -13.53
CA ILE A 511 -17.08 -18.15 -14.76
C ILE A 511 -15.58 -18.34 -15.04
N THR A 512 -14.73 -17.35 -14.71
CA THR A 512 -13.27 -17.39 -14.98
C THR A 512 -12.49 -18.18 -13.92
N GLN A 513 -12.91 -18.19 -12.65
CA GLN A 513 -12.12 -18.68 -11.52
C GLN A 513 -12.35 -20.16 -11.14
N ASN A 514 -13.30 -20.89 -11.71
CA ASN A 514 -13.69 -22.21 -11.17
C ASN A 514 -13.00 -23.39 -11.86
N LEU A 515 -11.75 -23.73 -11.46
CA LEU A 515 -11.20 -25.09 -11.55
C LEU A 515 -10.42 -25.55 -10.29
N SER A 516 -10.33 -24.76 -9.23
CA SER A 516 -9.54 -25.11 -8.03
C SER A 516 -10.34 -25.12 -6.72
N ALA A 517 -11.58 -25.66 -6.76
CA ALA A 517 -12.32 -25.97 -5.55
C ALA A 517 -12.94 -27.37 -5.69
N LYS A 518 -12.09 -28.40 -5.59
CA LYS A 518 -12.44 -29.75 -5.11
C LYS A 518 -11.31 -30.22 -4.22
#